data_50fcd7d144de3dd21221778c59368b70
#
_entry.id   50fcd7d144de3dd21221778c59368b70
#
_cell.length_a   1.000
_cell.length_b   1.000
_cell.length_c   1.000
_cell.angle_alpha   90.00
_cell.angle_beta   90.00
_cell.angle_gamma   90.00
#
_symmetry.space_group_name_H-M   'P 1'
#
loop_
_entity.id
_entity.type
_entity.pdbx_description
1 polymer ?
#
loop_
_entity_poly.entity_id
_entity_poly.type
_entity_poly.pdbx_seq_one_letter_code
_entity_poly.pdbx_strand_id
1 'polypeptide(L)'
;MEQVLAITVQDLIFVYPGGPTALDAVSFAIAAGESVGLVGPNGAGKTTLFLCLSGVLAVKPGMVNLTGLDPADSRQRGQLPSRMGIVFQNSDDQLFNATVFDDVAFGPLNLELPAEEVRRRVGEALATVGLQGFEPRVPFHLSGGEKRRVALAGVLAMQPEILLLDEPSIHLDPRGRRELIRLISKLTVTKVIAAHDLELIRETCGRVIVLDGGRVVADGPSRTILADARLMEAHGLEVPHSLSHHAETQRHHEN
;
A
#
# COMPACT_ATOMS: atom_id res chain seq x y z
N MET A 1 22.88 11.86 -10.26
CA MET A 1 21.48 12.28 -10.45
C MET A 1 20.84 12.27 -9.08
N GLU A 2 20.27 13.37 -8.67
CA GLU A 2 19.55 13.47 -7.40
C GLU A 2 18.28 12.61 -7.49
N GLN A 3 18.07 11.72 -6.53
CA GLN A 3 16.95 10.79 -6.54
C GLN A 3 15.69 11.56 -6.13
N VAL A 4 14.68 11.61 -7.00
CA VAL A 4 13.41 12.29 -6.71
C VAL A 4 12.67 11.50 -5.63
N LEU A 5 12.35 12.15 -4.52
CA LEU A 5 11.59 11.56 -3.43
C LEU A 5 10.09 11.70 -3.69
N ALA A 6 9.35 10.58 -3.58
CA ALA A 6 7.89 10.56 -3.66
C ALA A 6 7.25 10.76 -2.29
N ILE A 7 7.83 10.17 -1.25
CA ILE A 7 7.33 10.27 0.13
C ILE A 7 8.51 10.66 1.03
N THR A 8 8.30 11.66 1.88
CA THR A 8 9.21 11.97 2.99
C THR A 8 8.38 12.09 4.26
N VAL A 9 8.82 11.40 5.31
CA VAL A 9 8.24 11.46 6.66
C VAL A 9 9.36 11.84 7.61
N GLN A 10 9.14 12.87 8.45
CA GLN A 10 10.12 13.38 9.40
C GLN A 10 9.48 13.52 10.78
N ASP A 11 10.02 12.78 11.75
CA ASP A 11 9.64 12.81 13.16
C ASP A 11 8.12 12.79 13.39
N LEU A 12 7.42 11.98 12.58
CA LEU A 12 5.96 11.90 12.63
C LEU A 12 5.51 11.28 13.95
N ILE A 13 4.75 12.08 14.71
CA ILE A 13 4.12 11.66 15.95
C ILE A 13 2.60 11.74 15.77
N PHE A 14 1.91 10.67 16.15
CA PHE A 14 0.45 10.66 16.17
C PHE A 14 -0.09 9.96 17.42
N VAL A 15 -1.02 10.65 18.09
CA VAL A 15 -1.70 10.16 19.31
C VAL A 15 -3.21 10.25 19.07
N TYR A 16 -3.93 9.14 19.22
CA TYR A 16 -5.38 9.17 19.19
C TYR A 16 -5.93 9.92 20.41
N PRO A 17 -7.03 10.68 20.26
CA PRO A 17 -7.66 11.38 21.39
C PRO A 17 -7.96 10.42 22.56
N GLY A 18 -7.35 10.65 23.71
CA GLY A 18 -7.51 9.80 24.91
C GLY A 18 -6.89 8.40 24.82
N GLY A 19 -6.10 8.11 23.75
CA GLY A 19 -5.47 6.82 23.53
C GLY A 19 -3.93 6.87 23.65
N PRO A 20 -3.27 5.73 23.40
CA PRO A 20 -1.81 5.64 23.36
C PRO A 20 -1.23 6.35 22.14
N THR A 21 0.08 6.61 22.19
CA THR A 21 0.85 7.05 21.03
C THR A 21 0.86 5.93 20.00
N ALA A 22 0.32 6.19 18.82
CA ALA A 22 0.25 5.23 17.73
C ALA A 22 1.45 5.31 16.77
N LEU A 23 2.03 6.51 16.62
CA LEU A 23 3.28 6.75 15.89
C LEU A 23 4.17 7.65 16.76
N ASP A 24 5.45 7.30 16.87
CA ASP A 24 6.42 7.95 17.74
C ASP A 24 7.73 8.18 16.99
N ALA A 25 7.93 9.42 16.54
CA ALA A 25 9.09 9.90 15.81
C ALA A 25 9.43 9.04 14.55
N VAL A 26 8.40 8.67 13.78
CA VAL A 26 8.58 7.90 12.54
C VAL A 26 9.24 8.78 11.49
N SER A 27 10.39 8.32 10.94
CA SER A 27 11.14 9.02 9.89
C SER A 27 11.62 8.05 8.82
N PHE A 28 11.32 8.34 7.56
CA PHE A 28 11.83 7.63 6.39
C PHE A 28 11.61 8.45 5.11
N ALA A 29 12.27 8.07 4.02
CA ALA A 29 12.04 8.64 2.69
C ALA A 29 11.93 7.52 1.67
N ILE A 30 11.04 7.67 0.67
CA ILE A 30 10.81 6.70 -0.41
C ILE A 30 11.00 7.43 -1.74
N ALA A 31 11.79 6.84 -2.61
CA ALA A 31 12.06 7.37 -3.93
C ALA A 31 10.89 7.12 -4.90
N ALA A 32 10.78 7.97 -5.92
CA ALA A 32 9.81 7.76 -6.99
C ALA A 32 10.04 6.41 -7.70
N GLY A 33 8.96 5.65 -7.89
CA GLY A 33 8.99 4.31 -8.50
C GLY A 33 9.46 3.19 -7.56
N GLU A 34 9.84 3.48 -6.32
CA GLU A 34 10.25 2.46 -5.35
C GLU A 34 9.05 1.63 -4.87
N SER A 35 9.28 0.34 -4.61
CA SER A 35 8.33 -0.58 -3.98
C SER A 35 8.83 -0.94 -2.60
N VAL A 36 8.11 -0.50 -1.56
CA VAL A 36 8.50 -0.65 -0.16
C VAL A 36 7.47 -1.46 0.59
N GLY A 37 7.92 -2.49 1.32
CA GLY A 37 7.11 -3.23 2.27
C GLY A 37 7.10 -2.54 3.63
N LEU A 38 5.92 -2.35 4.21
CA LEU A 38 5.75 -1.89 5.58
C LEU A 38 5.28 -3.07 6.42
N VAL A 39 6.17 -3.65 7.21
CA VAL A 39 5.89 -4.83 8.02
C VAL A 39 5.93 -4.52 9.51
N GLY A 40 5.34 -5.37 10.33
CA GLY A 40 5.29 -5.19 11.77
C GLY A 40 4.10 -5.93 12.39
N PRO A 41 4.08 -6.15 13.71
CA PRO A 41 3.01 -6.82 14.40
C PRO A 41 1.68 -6.08 14.30
N ASN A 42 0.60 -6.73 14.76
CA ASN A 42 -0.69 -6.05 14.93
C ASN A 42 -0.54 -4.91 15.93
N GLY A 43 -1.14 -3.75 15.62
CA GLY A 43 -1.03 -2.56 16.45
C GLY A 43 0.28 -1.78 16.30
N ALA A 44 1.19 -2.18 15.42
CA ALA A 44 2.46 -1.45 15.20
C ALA A 44 2.29 -0.01 14.66
N GLY A 45 1.10 0.34 14.14
CA GLY A 45 0.82 1.68 13.60
C GLY A 45 0.73 1.76 12.08
N LYS A 46 0.80 0.63 11.35
CA LYS A 46 0.82 0.61 9.87
C LYS A 46 -0.37 1.34 9.23
N THR A 47 -1.59 0.97 9.61
CA THR A 47 -2.81 1.63 9.10
C THR A 47 -2.89 3.09 9.55
N THR A 48 -2.47 3.40 10.79
CA THR A 48 -2.41 4.78 11.28
C THR A 48 -1.45 5.61 10.43
N LEU A 49 -0.28 5.07 10.08
CA LEU A 49 0.66 5.73 9.18
C LEU A 49 0.02 6.01 7.81
N PHE A 50 -0.67 5.03 7.21
CA PHE A 50 -1.37 5.23 5.94
C PHE A 50 -2.44 6.32 6.02
N LEU A 51 -3.21 6.36 7.11
CA LEU A 51 -4.22 7.40 7.33
C LEU A 51 -3.59 8.79 7.55
N CYS A 52 -2.42 8.86 8.18
CA CYS A 52 -1.65 10.12 8.29
C CYS A 52 -1.13 10.58 6.91
N LEU A 53 -0.53 9.66 6.13
CA LEU A 53 -0.07 9.96 4.77
C LEU A 53 -1.21 10.43 3.87
N SER A 54 -2.40 9.80 3.96
CA SER A 54 -3.55 10.18 3.15
C SER A 54 -4.24 11.48 3.58
N GLY A 55 -3.81 12.09 4.69
CA GLY A 55 -4.42 13.30 5.23
C GLY A 55 -5.80 13.07 5.88
N VAL A 56 -6.21 11.80 6.07
CA VAL A 56 -7.42 11.43 6.84
C VAL A 56 -7.21 11.74 8.31
N LEU A 57 -6.05 11.39 8.86
CA LEU A 57 -5.64 11.80 10.19
C LEU A 57 -4.76 13.05 10.10
N ALA A 58 -5.12 14.07 10.88
CA ALA A 58 -4.41 15.34 10.90
C ALA A 58 -3.01 15.17 11.53
N VAL A 59 -1.99 15.63 10.82
CA VAL A 59 -0.60 15.66 11.27
C VAL A 59 -0.12 17.11 11.38
N LYS A 60 1.01 17.33 12.05
CA LYS A 60 1.60 18.67 12.10
C LYS A 60 2.23 19.02 10.74
N PRO A 61 2.20 20.32 10.36
CA PRO A 61 2.83 20.77 9.12
C PRO A 61 4.32 20.40 9.04
N GLY A 62 4.77 20.02 7.85
CA GLY A 62 6.16 19.69 7.57
C GLY A 62 6.61 18.28 7.97
N MET A 63 5.76 17.50 8.66
CA MET A 63 6.12 16.12 9.03
C MET A 63 5.98 15.13 7.87
N VAL A 64 5.14 15.43 6.88
CA VAL A 64 4.89 14.58 5.72
C VAL A 64 4.96 15.41 4.44
N ASN A 65 5.68 14.90 3.45
CA ASN A 65 5.68 15.44 2.10
C ASN A 65 5.42 14.31 1.10
N LEU A 66 4.42 14.50 0.22
CA LEU A 66 4.00 13.56 -0.81
C LEU A 66 4.11 14.25 -2.17
N THR A 67 5.17 13.96 -2.92
CA THR A 67 5.43 14.58 -4.24
C THR A 67 5.29 16.12 -4.23
N GLY A 68 5.78 16.75 -3.15
CA GLY A 68 5.71 18.20 -2.96
C GLY A 68 4.45 18.72 -2.23
N LEU A 69 3.50 17.85 -1.87
CA LEU A 69 2.29 18.21 -1.12
C LEU A 69 2.43 17.85 0.37
N ASP A 70 1.99 18.77 1.23
CA ASP A 70 1.87 18.53 2.68
C ASP A 70 0.40 18.21 3.03
N PRO A 71 0.09 17.00 3.55
CA PRO A 71 -1.26 16.63 3.98
C PRO A 71 -1.82 17.54 5.09
N ALA A 72 -0.97 18.21 5.85
CA ALA A 72 -1.38 19.13 6.90
C ALA A 72 -1.85 20.49 6.35
N ASP A 73 -1.41 20.91 5.16
CA ASP A 73 -1.87 22.15 4.51
C ASP A 73 -3.26 21.94 3.90
N SER A 74 -4.28 22.57 4.49
CA SER A 74 -5.67 22.49 4.02
C SER A 74 -5.86 22.94 2.56
N ARG A 75 -4.99 23.83 2.04
CA ARG A 75 -5.03 24.31 0.64
C ARG A 75 -4.52 23.26 -0.35
N GLN A 76 -3.65 22.34 0.11
CA GLN A 76 -3.04 21.30 -0.70
C GLN A 76 -3.79 19.96 -0.59
N ARG A 77 -4.53 19.76 0.52
CA ARG A 77 -5.22 18.50 0.81
C ARG A 77 -6.17 18.05 -0.32
N GLY A 78 -6.86 18.98 -0.97
CA GLY A 78 -7.73 18.68 -2.11
C GLY A 78 -7.01 18.10 -3.32
N GLN A 79 -5.67 18.24 -3.42
CA GLN A 79 -4.86 17.72 -4.51
C GLN A 79 -4.32 16.29 -4.22
N LEU A 80 -4.36 15.85 -2.97
CA LEU A 80 -3.82 14.53 -2.58
C LEU A 80 -4.46 13.36 -3.36
N PRO A 81 -5.80 13.31 -3.59
CA PRO A 81 -6.41 12.21 -4.32
C PRO A 81 -5.90 12.05 -5.77
N SER A 82 -5.41 13.12 -6.40
CA SER A 82 -4.79 13.04 -7.73
C SER A 82 -3.34 12.52 -7.70
N ARG A 83 -2.69 12.55 -6.55
CA ARG A 83 -1.28 12.15 -6.38
C ARG A 83 -1.13 10.80 -5.71
N MET A 84 -2.04 10.46 -4.82
CA MET A 84 -1.94 9.25 -4.01
C MET A 84 -3.28 8.55 -3.92
N GLY A 85 -3.23 7.23 -4.09
CA GLY A 85 -4.37 6.35 -3.88
C GLY A 85 -4.10 5.36 -2.75
N ILE A 86 -5.16 4.98 -2.05
CA ILE A 86 -5.11 3.96 -1.00
C ILE A 86 -6.13 2.86 -1.29
N VAL A 87 -5.69 1.60 -1.17
CA VAL A 87 -6.56 0.43 -1.15
C VAL A 87 -6.58 -0.11 0.27
N PHE A 88 -7.74 -0.05 0.92
CA PHE A 88 -7.92 -0.51 2.28
C PHE A 88 -8.05 -2.03 2.38
N GLN A 89 -7.81 -2.55 3.57
CA GLN A 89 -7.90 -3.98 3.88
C GLN A 89 -9.24 -4.61 3.50
N ASN A 90 -10.36 -3.92 3.74
CA ASN A 90 -11.70 -4.38 3.41
C ASN A 90 -12.18 -3.69 2.12
N SER A 91 -12.32 -4.46 1.03
CA SER A 91 -12.79 -3.93 -0.26
C SER A 91 -14.26 -3.52 -0.23
N ASP A 92 -15.09 -4.10 0.67
CA ASP A 92 -16.51 -3.75 0.77
C ASP A 92 -16.69 -2.30 1.25
N ASP A 93 -15.72 -1.74 1.98
CA ASP A 93 -15.77 -0.35 2.43
C ASP A 93 -15.47 0.66 1.31
N GLN A 94 -14.96 0.17 0.16
CA GLN A 94 -14.61 0.99 -1.01
C GLN A 94 -15.56 0.80 -2.21
N LEU A 95 -16.47 -0.21 -2.15
CA LEU A 95 -17.40 -0.53 -3.22
C LEU A 95 -18.83 -0.28 -2.73
N PHE A 96 -19.41 0.83 -3.12
CA PHE A 96 -20.69 1.32 -2.59
C PHE A 96 -21.67 1.77 -3.67
N ASN A 97 -21.29 1.70 -4.95
CA ASN A 97 -22.13 2.09 -6.07
C ASN A 97 -22.92 0.90 -6.68
N ALA A 98 -23.85 1.21 -7.57
CA ALA A 98 -24.71 0.21 -8.18
C ALA A 98 -23.97 -0.69 -9.17
N THR A 99 -22.94 -0.18 -9.85
CA THR A 99 -22.17 -0.92 -10.85
C THR A 99 -20.67 -0.77 -10.62
N VAL A 100 -19.90 -1.73 -11.15
CA VAL A 100 -18.43 -1.68 -11.18
C VAL A 100 -17.95 -0.42 -11.89
N PHE A 101 -18.64 -0.03 -12.99
CA PHE A 101 -18.32 1.21 -13.68
C PHE A 101 -18.38 2.42 -12.74
N ASP A 102 -19.48 2.54 -11.98
CA ASP A 102 -19.71 3.68 -11.09
C ASP A 102 -18.67 3.72 -9.95
N ASP A 103 -18.29 2.57 -9.39
CA ASP A 103 -17.24 2.49 -8.36
C ASP A 103 -15.88 2.92 -8.93
N VAL A 104 -15.50 2.44 -10.12
CA VAL A 104 -14.21 2.78 -10.73
C VAL A 104 -14.19 4.22 -11.24
N ALA A 105 -15.34 4.74 -11.72
CA ALA A 105 -15.48 6.12 -12.19
C ALA A 105 -15.52 7.16 -11.07
N PHE A 106 -15.79 6.74 -9.83
CA PHE A 106 -15.99 7.67 -8.69
C PHE A 106 -14.81 8.63 -8.49
N GLY A 107 -13.58 8.12 -8.48
CA GLY A 107 -12.37 8.93 -8.37
C GLY A 107 -12.20 9.92 -9.53
N PRO A 108 -12.16 9.45 -10.78
CA PRO A 108 -12.09 10.30 -11.97
C PRO A 108 -13.18 11.38 -12.06
N LEU A 109 -14.42 11.07 -11.65
CA LEU A 109 -15.51 12.05 -11.60
C LEU A 109 -15.27 13.14 -10.54
N ASN A 110 -14.77 12.77 -9.36
CA ASN A 110 -14.40 13.74 -8.32
C ASN A 110 -13.19 14.62 -8.71
N LEU A 111 -12.37 14.16 -9.65
CA LEU A 111 -11.31 14.97 -10.28
C LEU A 111 -11.85 15.86 -11.40
N GLU A 112 -13.18 15.93 -11.58
CA GLU A 112 -13.87 16.77 -12.59
C GLU A 112 -13.41 16.48 -14.03
N LEU A 113 -13.02 15.24 -14.33
CA LEU A 113 -12.58 14.86 -15.66
C LEU A 113 -13.75 14.79 -16.65
N PRO A 114 -13.54 15.13 -17.94
CA PRO A 114 -14.54 14.97 -18.98
C PRO A 114 -15.06 13.52 -19.09
N ALA A 115 -16.33 13.33 -19.39
CA ALA A 115 -16.98 12.02 -19.42
C ALA A 115 -16.28 11.00 -20.34
N GLU A 116 -15.69 11.43 -21.45
CA GLU A 116 -14.92 10.58 -22.36
C GLU A 116 -13.63 10.08 -21.70
N GLU A 117 -12.91 10.96 -20.99
CA GLU A 117 -11.70 10.63 -20.25
C GLU A 117 -12.01 9.67 -19.09
N VAL A 118 -13.13 9.89 -18.37
CA VAL A 118 -13.60 8.97 -17.32
C VAL A 118 -13.79 7.58 -17.89
N ARG A 119 -14.54 7.43 -19.02
CA ARG A 119 -14.76 6.12 -19.66
C ARG A 119 -13.45 5.46 -20.08
N ARG A 120 -12.53 6.21 -20.67
CA ARG A 120 -11.21 5.72 -21.06
C ARG A 120 -10.44 5.18 -19.87
N ARG A 121 -10.32 5.96 -18.77
CA ARG A 121 -9.59 5.57 -17.57
C ARG A 121 -10.21 4.38 -16.87
N VAL A 122 -11.54 4.30 -16.80
CA VAL A 122 -12.24 3.13 -16.25
C VAL A 122 -11.89 1.87 -17.04
N GLY A 123 -11.99 1.94 -18.38
CA GLY A 123 -11.66 0.79 -19.24
C GLY A 123 -10.21 0.35 -19.10
N GLU A 124 -9.25 1.28 -19.07
CA GLU A 124 -7.83 1.00 -18.87
C GLU A 124 -7.54 0.41 -17.48
N ALA A 125 -8.17 0.93 -16.44
CA ALA A 125 -8.00 0.43 -15.08
C ALA A 125 -8.57 -0.99 -14.94
N LEU A 126 -9.77 -1.25 -15.46
CA LEU A 126 -10.35 -2.60 -15.46
C LEU A 126 -9.52 -3.58 -16.30
N ALA A 127 -8.99 -3.14 -17.44
CA ALA A 127 -8.07 -3.94 -18.23
C ALA A 127 -6.80 -4.29 -17.47
N THR A 128 -6.23 -3.33 -16.76
CA THR A 128 -5.00 -3.51 -15.95
C THR A 128 -5.20 -4.59 -14.89
N VAL A 129 -6.37 -4.62 -14.24
CA VAL A 129 -6.67 -5.61 -13.19
C VAL A 129 -7.30 -6.91 -13.75
N GLY A 130 -7.43 -7.06 -15.07
CA GLY A 130 -7.98 -8.25 -15.73
C GLY A 130 -9.48 -8.43 -15.56
N LEU A 131 -10.23 -7.33 -15.53
CA LEU A 131 -11.70 -7.30 -15.35
C LEU A 131 -12.42 -6.58 -16.52
N GLN A 132 -11.91 -6.70 -17.76
CA GLN A 132 -12.60 -6.16 -18.92
C GLN A 132 -14.02 -6.75 -19.04
N GLY A 133 -15.01 -5.91 -19.31
CA GLY A 133 -16.41 -6.33 -19.46
C GLY A 133 -17.15 -6.50 -18.13
N PHE A 134 -16.54 -6.10 -17.01
CA PHE A 134 -17.18 -6.10 -15.69
C PHE A 134 -17.96 -4.81 -15.40
N GLU A 135 -17.86 -3.80 -16.24
CA GLU A 135 -18.45 -2.47 -16.06
C GLU A 135 -19.93 -2.52 -15.61
N PRO A 136 -20.85 -3.34 -16.23
CA PRO A 136 -22.24 -3.37 -15.83
C PRO A 136 -22.54 -4.27 -14.63
N ARG A 137 -21.54 -4.99 -14.09
CA ARG A 137 -21.77 -5.92 -12.97
C ARG A 137 -22.05 -5.18 -11.67
N VAL A 138 -22.84 -5.82 -10.81
CA VAL A 138 -23.11 -5.34 -9.45
C VAL A 138 -21.98 -5.79 -8.53
N PRO A 139 -21.28 -4.87 -7.83
CA PRO A 139 -20.13 -5.19 -6.97
C PRO A 139 -20.44 -6.21 -5.88
N PHE A 140 -21.66 -6.18 -5.33
CA PHE A 140 -22.09 -7.11 -4.29
C PHE A 140 -22.05 -8.58 -4.72
N HIS A 141 -22.23 -8.87 -6.01
CA HIS A 141 -22.22 -10.23 -6.55
C HIS A 141 -20.83 -10.75 -6.92
N LEU A 142 -19.79 -9.95 -6.72
CA LEU A 142 -18.42 -10.33 -7.04
C LEU A 142 -17.80 -11.19 -5.93
N SER A 143 -16.88 -12.08 -6.30
CA SER A 143 -16.01 -12.77 -5.35
C SER A 143 -15.09 -11.79 -4.63
N GLY A 144 -14.56 -12.16 -3.46
CA GLY A 144 -13.64 -11.30 -2.70
C GLY A 144 -12.40 -10.87 -3.51
N GLY A 145 -11.86 -11.78 -4.35
CA GLY A 145 -10.75 -11.44 -5.25
C GLY A 145 -11.13 -10.47 -6.37
N GLU A 146 -12.34 -10.59 -6.93
CA GLU A 146 -12.85 -9.63 -7.92
C GLU A 146 -13.10 -8.26 -7.27
N LYS A 147 -13.75 -8.22 -6.10
CA LYS A 147 -13.95 -6.97 -5.33
C LYS A 147 -12.63 -6.26 -5.06
N ARG A 148 -11.59 -7.02 -4.64
CA ARG A 148 -10.25 -6.46 -4.41
C ARG A 148 -9.67 -5.84 -5.67
N ARG A 149 -9.82 -6.49 -6.81
CA ARG A 149 -9.35 -5.97 -8.11
C ARG A 149 -10.16 -4.75 -8.56
N VAL A 150 -11.47 -4.71 -8.31
CA VAL A 150 -12.31 -3.52 -8.59
C VAL A 150 -11.87 -2.34 -7.72
N ALA A 151 -11.66 -2.54 -6.41
CA ALA A 151 -11.16 -1.48 -5.52
C ALA A 151 -9.80 -0.94 -5.99
N LEU A 152 -8.89 -1.83 -6.39
CA LEU A 152 -7.61 -1.41 -6.99
C LEU A 152 -7.80 -0.66 -8.32
N ALA A 153 -8.73 -1.09 -9.19
CA ALA A 153 -9.04 -0.40 -10.44
C ALA A 153 -9.57 1.02 -10.17
N GLY A 154 -10.44 1.20 -9.16
CA GLY A 154 -10.94 2.52 -8.75
C GLY A 154 -9.83 3.49 -8.38
N VAL A 155 -8.81 3.00 -7.69
CA VAL A 155 -7.62 3.78 -7.36
C VAL A 155 -6.76 4.05 -8.59
N LEU A 156 -6.49 3.03 -9.41
CA LEU A 156 -5.64 3.16 -10.61
C LEU A 156 -6.28 4.08 -11.67
N ALA A 157 -7.60 4.18 -11.74
CA ALA A 157 -8.31 5.08 -12.65
C ALA A 157 -7.99 6.57 -12.38
N MET A 158 -7.56 6.93 -11.17
CA MET A 158 -7.09 8.27 -10.85
C MET A 158 -5.65 8.53 -11.35
N GLN A 159 -4.91 7.49 -11.75
CA GLN A 159 -3.51 7.54 -12.19
C GLN A 159 -2.58 8.15 -11.12
N PRO A 160 -2.58 7.63 -9.90
CA PRO A 160 -1.79 8.19 -8.80
C PRO A 160 -0.28 7.99 -9.02
N GLU A 161 0.53 8.87 -8.45
CA GLU A 161 2.00 8.74 -8.39
C GLU A 161 2.44 7.81 -7.24
N ILE A 162 1.60 7.69 -6.20
CA ILE A 162 1.83 6.88 -5.00
C ILE A 162 0.62 5.97 -4.77
N LEU A 163 0.88 4.70 -4.51
CA LEU A 163 -0.13 3.68 -4.19
C LEU A 163 0.16 3.08 -2.81
N LEU A 164 -0.77 3.25 -1.90
CA LEU A 164 -0.75 2.59 -0.59
C LEU A 164 -1.68 1.38 -0.63
N LEU A 165 -1.16 0.20 -0.25
CA LEU A 165 -1.91 -1.05 -0.22
C LEU A 165 -1.92 -1.59 1.21
N ASP A 166 -3.07 -1.56 1.88
CA ASP A 166 -3.22 -2.07 3.24
C ASP A 166 -3.76 -3.50 3.21
N GLU A 167 -2.94 -4.47 3.62
CA GLU A 167 -3.26 -5.91 3.66
C GLU A 167 -3.90 -6.44 2.36
N PRO A 168 -3.27 -6.23 1.19
CA PRO A 168 -3.93 -6.48 -0.08
C PRO A 168 -4.21 -7.95 -0.38
N SER A 169 -3.54 -8.89 0.28
CA SER A 169 -3.68 -10.35 0.08
C SER A 169 -4.63 -11.03 1.08
N ILE A 170 -5.13 -10.29 2.07
CA ILE A 170 -5.98 -10.89 3.10
C ILE A 170 -7.27 -11.48 2.50
N HIS A 171 -7.69 -12.65 2.99
CA HIS A 171 -8.86 -13.41 2.53
C HIS A 171 -8.82 -13.87 1.07
N LEU A 172 -7.68 -13.76 0.38
CA LEU A 172 -7.52 -14.35 -0.95
C LEU A 172 -7.14 -15.82 -0.86
N ASP A 173 -7.70 -16.63 -1.76
CA ASP A 173 -7.24 -17.98 -1.97
C ASP A 173 -5.83 -17.99 -2.61
N PRO A 174 -5.12 -19.12 -2.66
CA PRO A 174 -3.76 -19.18 -3.20
C PRO A 174 -3.66 -18.74 -4.68
N ARG A 175 -4.73 -18.90 -5.47
CA ARG A 175 -4.76 -18.46 -6.87
C ARG A 175 -4.91 -16.94 -6.97
N GLY A 176 -5.90 -16.37 -6.27
CA GLY A 176 -6.12 -14.93 -6.21
C GLY A 176 -4.90 -14.17 -5.65
N ARG A 177 -4.23 -14.75 -4.63
CA ARG A 177 -2.98 -14.20 -4.09
C ARG A 177 -1.88 -14.15 -5.18
N ARG A 178 -1.66 -15.22 -5.93
CA ARG A 178 -0.65 -15.22 -7.02
C ARG A 178 -0.99 -14.23 -8.13
N GLU A 179 -2.27 -14.12 -8.49
CA GLU A 179 -2.75 -13.14 -9.47
C GLU A 179 -2.50 -11.71 -9.00
N LEU A 180 -2.78 -11.42 -7.72
CA LEU A 180 -2.51 -10.12 -7.10
C LEU A 180 -1.01 -9.78 -7.08
N ILE A 181 -0.14 -10.71 -6.68
CA ILE A 181 1.32 -10.50 -6.69
C ILE A 181 1.79 -10.15 -8.10
N ARG A 182 1.36 -10.90 -9.13
CA ARG A 182 1.72 -10.61 -10.52
C ARG A 182 1.23 -9.24 -10.98
N LEU A 183 0.05 -8.84 -10.55
CA LEU A 183 -0.52 -7.54 -10.85
C LEU A 183 0.31 -6.42 -10.20
N ILE A 184 0.53 -6.49 -8.89
CA ILE A 184 1.30 -5.48 -8.13
C ILE A 184 2.72 -5.34 -8.68
N SER A 185 3.39 -6.46 -9.03
CA SER A 185 4.75 -6.45 -9.57
C SER A 185 4.88 -5.73 -10.92
N LYS A 186 3.79 -5.67 -11.70
CA LYS A 186 3.77 -4.97 -13.00
C LYS A 186 3.53 -3.47 -12.88
N LEU A 187 3.00 -3.01 -11.76
CA LEU A 187 2.75 -1.58 -11.56
C LEU A 187 4.08 -0.86 -11.35
N THR A 188 4.32 0.21 -12.09
CA THR A 188 5.55 1.03 -12.02
C THR A 188 5.44 2.22 -11.08
N VAL A 189 4.25 2.49 -10.55
CA VAL A 189 3.97 3.54 -9.57
C VAL A 189 4.74 3.30 -8.27
N THR A 190 5.08 4.37 -7.55
CA THR A 190 5.64 4.26 -6.19
C THR A 190 4.65 3.52 -5.30
N LYS A 191 5.08 2.46 -4.60
CA LYS A 191 4.18 1.62 -3.80
C LYS A 191 4.66 1.46 -2.37
N VAL A 192 3.73 1.57 -1.42
CA VAL A 192 3.95 1.12 -0.04
C VAL A 192 2.91 0.05 0.27
N ILE A 193 3.36 -1.14 0.62
CA ILE A 193 2.53 -2.30 0.87
C ILE A 193 2.65 -2.69 2.33
N ALA A 194 1.60 -2.44 3.11
CA ALA A 194 1.49 -2.95 4.47
C ALA A 194 0.89 -4.36 4.42
N ALA A 195 1.63 -5.37 4.91
CA ALA A 195 1.13 -6.73 4.91
C ALA A 195 1.78 -7.60 6.00
N HIS A 196 1.01 -8.57 6.49
CA HIS A 196 1.51 -9.70 7.27
C HIS A 196 2.04 -10.84 6.39
N ASP A 197 1.66 -10.86 5.12
CA ASP A 197 2.13 -11.80 4.11
C ASP A 197 3.56 -11.42 3.67
N LEU A 198 4.55 -11.90 4.39
CA LEU A 198 5.97 -11.57 4.13
C LEU A 198 6.49 -12.17 2.82
N GLU A 199 5.86 -13.23 2.30
CA GLU A 199 6.18 -13.75 0.97
C GLU A 199 5.72 -12.79 -0.14
N LEU A 200 4.53 -12.16 0.02
CA LEU A 200 4.08 -11.11 -0.89
C LEU A 200 5.07 -9.94 -0.86
N ILE A 201 5.48 -9.49 0.33
CA ILE A 201 6.45 -8.40 0.49
C ILE A 201 7.77 -8.76 -0.19
N ARG A 202 8.30 -9.95 0.05
CA ARG A 202 9.54 -10.43 -0.56
C ARG A 202 9.49 -10.48 -2.10
N GLU A 203 8.31 -10.86 -2.66
CA GLU A 203 8.12 -10.97 -4.10
C GLU A 203 7.88 -9.63 -4.80
N THR A 204 7.37 -8.61 -4.08
CA THR A 204 6.93 -7.35 -4.70
C THR A 204 7.74 -6.13 -4.28
N CYS A 205 8.51 -6.20 -3.18
CA CYS A 205 9.21 -5.07 -2.60
C CYS A 205 10.73 -5.27 -2.58
N GLY A 206 11.48 -4.28 -3.07
CA GLY A 206 12.94 -4.27 -2.98
C GLY A 206 13.48 -3.86 -1.62
N ARG A 207 12.69 -3.12 -0.85
CA ARG A 207 13.02 -2.56 0.47
C ARG A 207 11.89 -2.83 1.45
N VAL A 208 12.24 -2.97 2.73
CA VAL A 208 11.32 -3.19 3.84
C VAL A 208 11.61 -2.19 4.95
N ILE A 209 10.54 -1.59 5.47
CA ILE A 209 10.53 -0.81 6.71
C ILE A 209 9.79 -1.65 7.75
N VAL A 210 10.44 -1.92 8.88
CA VAL A 210 9.83 -2.62 10.02
C VAL A 210 9.34 -1.58 11.00
N LEU A 211 8.04 -1.60 11.27
CA LEU A 211 7.37 -0.73 12.25
C LEU A 211 6.98 -1.56 13.47
N ASP A 212 7.37 -1.14 14.66
CA ASP A 212 6.95 -1.76 15.91
C ASP A 212 6.81 -0.72 17.01
N GLY A 213 5.75 -0.83 17.83
CA GLY A 213 5.44 0.15 18.87
C GLY A 213 5.36 1.60 18.38
N GLY A 214 4.92 1.81 17.13
CA GLY A 214 4.83 3.12 16.49
C GLY A 214 6.17 3.69 16.01
N ARG A 215 7.27 2.93 16.02
CA ARG A 215 8.62 3.37 15.63
C ARG A 215 9.16 2.55 14.47
N VAL A 216 9.98 3.16 13.62
CA VAL A 216 10.79 2.43 12.65
C VAL A 216 11.95 1.77 13.38
N VAL A 217 11.97 0.44 13.40
CA VAL A 217 13.01 -0.36 14.08
C VAL A 217 14.04 -0.92 13.11
N ALA A 218 13.68 -1.05 11.83
CA ALA A 218 14.62 -1.40 10.77
C ALA A 218 14.14 -0.84 9.43
N ASP A 219 15.08 -0.55 8.54
CA ASP A 219 14.85 -0.04 7.19
C ASP A 219 16.01 -0.48 6.29
N GLY A 220 15.72 -1.22 5.22
CA GLY A 220 16.77 -1.72 4.34
C GLY A 220 16.27 -2.67 3.26
N PRO A 221 17.20 -3.30 2.51
CA PRO A 221 16.87 -4.25 1.46
C PRO A 221 16.01 -5.39 1.97
N SER A 222 14.92 -5.71 1.26
CA SER A 222 13.93 -6.72 1.63
C SER A 222 14.56 -8.07 2.01
N ARG A 223 15.50 -8.55 1.18
CA ARG A 223 16.18 -9.84 1.44
C ARG A 223 16.99 -9.83 2.72
N THR A 224 17.65 -8.72 3.06
CA THR A 224 18.49 -8.60 4.25
C THR A 224 17.63 -8.56 5.51
N ILE A 225 16.62 -7.69 5.52
CA ILE A 225 15.72 -7.51 6.67
C ILE A 225 14.93 -8.78 6.94
N LEU A 226 14.28 -9.36 5.91
CA LEU A 226 13.41 -10.53 6.08
C LEU A 226 14.17 -11.83 6.39
N ALA A 227 15.48 -11.90 6.11
CA ALA A 227 16.32 -13.05 6.46
C ALA A 227 16.93 -12.96 7.86
N ASP A 228 16.88 -11.82 8.52
CA ASP A 228 17.41 -11.64 9.88
C ASP A 228 16.42 -12.22 10.92
N ALA A 229 16.61 -13.48 11.27
CA ALA A 229 15.74 -14.18 12.21
C ALA A 229 15.69 -13.50 13.59
N ARG A 230 16.81 -12.93 14.06
CA ARG A 230 16.86 -12.25 15.36
C ARG A 230 16.03 -10.98 15.35
N LEU A 231 16.14 -10.17 14.29
CA LEU A 231 15.35 -8.98 14.10
C LEU A 231 13.86 -9.34 14.01
N MET A 232 13.52 -10.34 13.18
CA MET A 232 12.12 -10.73 12.95
C MET A 232 11.48 -11.22 14.25
N GLU A 233 12.13 -12.15 14.97
CA GLU A 233 11.63 -12.68 16.26
C GLU A 233 11.51 -11.59 17.33
N ALA A 234 12.49 -10.68 17.44
CA ALA A 234 12.46 -9.58 18.41
C ALA A 234 11.24 -8.66 18.23
N HIS A 235 10.70 -8.58 17.02
CA HIS A 235 9.55 -7.75 16.66
C HIS A 235 8.28 -8.56 16.33
N GLY A 236 8.20 -9.82 16.79
CA GLY A 236 7.01 -10.67 16.65
C GLY A 236 6.67 -11.04 15.21
N LEU A 237 7.68 -11.11 14.34
CA LEU A 237 7.56 -11.52 12.94
C LEU A 237 8.26 -12.85 12.70
N GLU A 238 7.83 -13.59 11.68
CA GLU A 238 8.46 -14.84 11.25
C GLU A 238 9.32 -14.61 10.00
N VAL A 239 10.39 -15.40 9.84
CA VAL A 239 11.16 -15.40 8.59
C VAL A 239 10.33 -16.07 7.49
N PRO A 240 10.21 -15.48 6.29
CA PRO A 240 9.54 -16.12 5.16
C PRO A 240 10.09 -17.52 4.88
N HIS A 241 9.22 -18.49 4.65
CA HIS A 241 9.62 -19.89 4.39
C HIS A 241 10.62 -20.02 3.23
N SER A 242 10.48 -19.20 2.21
CA SER A 242 11.38 -19.16 1.06
C SER A 242 12.81 -18.69 1.39
N LEU A 243 13.02 -18.01 2.53
CA LEU A 243 14.34 -17.59 3.02
C LEU A 243 14.90 -18.54 4.09
N SER A 244 14.07 -19.25 4.86
CA SER A 244 14.50 -20.18 5.89
C SER A 244 15.20 -21.42 5.32
N HIS A 245 14.75 -21.95 4.16
CA HIS A 245 15.38 -23.11 3.52
C HIS A 245 16.78 -22.85 2.94
N HIS A 246 17.13 -21.61 2.61
CA HIS A 246 18.48 -21.28 2.15
C HIS A 246 19.52 -21.30 3.26
N ALA A 247 19.13 -21.04 4.50
CA ALA A 247 20.04 -21.07 5.65
C ALA A 247 20.40 -22.50 6.08
N GLU A 248 19.51 -23.48 5.90
CA GLU A 248 19.77 -24.88 6.22
C GLU A 248 20.67 -25.57 5.17
N THR A 249 20.52 -25.24 3.89
CA THR A 249 21.30 -25.83 2.81
C THR A 249 22.77 -25.40 2.85
N GLN A 250 23.08 -24.21 3.35
CA GLN A 250 24.46 -23.75 3.51
C GLN A 250 25.18 -24.41 4.69
N ARG A 251 24.47 -24.76 5.76
CA ARG A 251 25.06 -25.45 6.93
C ARG A 251 25.43 -26.94 6.66
N HIS A 252 24.85 -27.56 5.64
CA HIS A 252 25.16 -28.95 5.25
C HIS A 252 26.32 -29.09 4.27
N HIS A 253 26.87 -28.00 3.73
CA HIS A 253 28.05 -27.99 2.87
C HIS A 253 29.35 -27.62 3.61
N GLU A 254 29.29 -27.22 4.88
CA GLU A 254 30.46 -26.87 5.71
C GLU A 254 30.82 -27.92 6.77
N ASN A 255 30.21 -29.15 6.74
CA ASN A 255 30.58 -30.26 7.61
C ASN A 255 31.15 -31.45 6.82
#